data_142dba3da7b6c3fcb13af2a72620fd9c
#
_entry.id   142dba3da7b6c3fcb13af2a72620fd9c
#
_cell.length_a   1.000
_cell.length_b   1.000
_cell.length_c   1.000
_cell.angle_alpha   90.00
_cell.angle_beta   90.00
_cell.angle_gamma   90.00
#
_symmetry.space_group_name_H-M   'P 1'
#
loop_
_entity.id
_entity.type
_entity.pdbx_description
1 polymer ?
#
loop_
_entity_poly.entity_id
_entity_poly.type
_entity_poly.pdbx_seq_one_letter_code
_entity_poly.pdbx_strand_id
1 'polypeptide(L)'
;RCGYAVGSKALIAGLMRMKDCFNSYPVDAVAEAVCCAAVGDGAYYAEATKKVVAERSRLQDALQEMGFFVPESRANFLFAGRGAVGGKTIYERLKAEGVLVRFWDKPVLRDFVRITVGTREENTVLLEKLKNILS
;
A
#
# COMPACT_ATOMS: atom_id res chain seq x y z
N ARG A 1 -1.91 -3.52 -12.86
CA ARG A 1 -1.49 -2.13 -12.98
C ARG A 1 -2.24 -1.37 -14.09
N CYS A 2 -3.48 -1.77 -14.32
CA CYS A 2 -4.41 -1.03 -15.16
C CYS A 2 -5.27 -0.10 -14.32
N GLY A 3 -5.73 0.97 -14.94
CA GLY A 3 -6.72 1.87 -14.40
C GLY A 3 -7.62 2.39 -15.51
N TYR A 4 -8.77 2.90 -15.14
CA TYR A 4 -9.68 3.53 -16.09
C TYR A 4 -10.24 4.82 -15.50
N ALA A 5 -10.69 5.71 -16.38
CA ALA A 5 -11.36 6.94 -15.99
C ALA A 5 -12.73 7.04 -16.68
N VAL A 6 -13.73 7.48 -15.93
CA VAL A 6 -15.09 7.74 -16.42
C VAL A 6 -15.42 9.19 -16.11
N GLY A 7 -15.95 9.92 -17.09
CA GLY A 7 -16.28 11.32 -16.91
C GLY A 7 -16.99 11.94 -18.13
N SER A 8 -17.19 13.24 -18.10
CA SER A 8 -17.78 13.95 -19.24
C SER A 8 -16.89 13.85 -20.49
N LYS A 9 -17.52 13.93 -21.67
CA LYS A 9 -16.81 13.89 -22.96
C LYS A 9 -15.63 14.89 -23.02
N ALA A 10 -15.80 16.09 -22.48
CA ALA A 10 -14.77 17.12 -22.47
C ALA A 10 -13.56 16.73 -21.60
N LEU A 11 -13.79 16.19 -20.41
CA LEU A 11 -12.73 15.72 -19.52
C LEU A 11 -11.97 14.53 -20.11
N ILE A 12 -12.72 13.54 -20.63
CA ILE A 12 -12.08 12.36 -21.27
C ILE A 12 -11.27 12.78 -22.51
N ALA A 13 -11.76 13.72 -23.33
CA ALA A 13 -10.99 14.24 -24.45
C ALA A 13 -9.69 14.93 -24.01
N GLY A 14 -9.71 15.66 -22.89
CA GLY A 14 -8.50 16.24 -22.29
C GLY A 14 -7.51 15.18 -21.83
N LEU A 15 -7.98 14.14 -21.11
CA LEU A 15 -7.16 13.01 -20.66
C LEU A 15 -6.54 12.25 -21.84
N MET A 16 -7.31 12.02 -22.92
CA MET A 16 -6.81 11.35 -24.12
C MET A 16 -5.68 12.15 -24.80
N ARG A 17 -5.82 13.46 -24.91
CA ARG A 17 -4.74 14.31 -25.44
C ARG A 17 -3.48 14.22 -24.60
N MET A 18 -3.61 14.28 -23.27
CA MET A 18 -2.46 14.16 -22.36
C MET A 18 -1.81 12.78 -22.47
N LYS A 19 -2.63 11.71 -22.51
CA LYS A 19 -2.15 10.34 -22.72
C LYS A 19 -1.33 10.24 -24.02
N ASP A 20 -1.84 10.75 -25.12
CA ASP A 20 -1.18 10.65 -26.43
C ASP A 20 0.13 11.45 -26.49
N CYS A 21 0.25 12.54 -25.73
CA CYS A 21 1.51 13.29 -25.61
C CYS A 21 2.56 12.55 -24.76
N PHE A 22 2.15 11.68 -23.86
CA PHE A 22 3.02 11.02 -22.89
C PHE A 22 3.30 9.55 -23.24
N ASN A 23 2.25 8.78 -23.50
CA ASN A 23 2.33 7.37 -23.90
C ASN A 23 1.06 6.97 -24.65
N SER A 24 1.17 6.77 -25.97
CA SER A 24 0.03 6.44 -26.82
C SER A 24 -0.54 5.05 -26.56
N TYR A 25 0.30 4.11 -26.08
CA TYR A 25 -0.06 2.71 -25.84
C TYR A 25 0.27 2.27 -24.41
N PRO A 26 -0.42 2.83 -23.38
CA PRO A 26 -0.06 2.61 -21.98
C PRO A 26 -0.39 1.20 -21.45
N VAL A 27 -1.28 0.47 -22.13
CA VAL A 27 -1.73 -0.86 -21.74
C VAL A 27 -1.43 -1.82 -22.89
N ASP A 28 -0.68 -2.88 -22.62
CA ASP A 28 -0.43 -3.95 -23.58
C ASP A 28 -1.58 -4.97 -23.61
N ALA A 29 -1.61 -5.80 -24.66
CA ALA A 29 -2.70 -6.76 -24.88
C ALA A 29 -2.81 -7.82 -23.77
N VAL A 30 -1.70 -8.19 -23.13
CA VAL A 30 -1.71 -9.15 -22.03
C VAL A 30 -2.32 -8.50 -20.78
N ALA A 31 -1.91 -7.27 -20.46
CA ALA A 31 -2.46 -6.52 -19.34
C ALA A 31 -3.98 -6.27 -19.53
N GLU A 32 -4.42 -5.95 -20.76
CA GLU A 32 -5.84 -5.78 -21.08
C GLU A 32 -6.63 -7.08 -20.84
N ALA A 33 -6.16 -8.20 -21.39
CA ALA A 33 -6.82 -9.50 -21.22
C ALA A 33 -6.91 -9.92 -19.74
N VAL A 34 -5.84 -9.74 -18.98
CA VAL A 34 -5.80 -10.03 -17.53
C VAL A 34 -6.74 -9.11 -16.75
N CYS A 35 -6.81 -7.84 -17.11
CA CYS A 35 -7.73 -6.90 -16.46
C CYS A 35 -9.19 -7.26 -16.72
N CYS A 36 -9.55 -7.62 -17.95
CA CYS A 36 -10.89 -8.08 -18.30
C CYS A 36 -11.28 -9.33 -17.51
N ALA A 37 -10.38 -10.32 -17.44
CA ALA A 37 -10.60 -11.54 -16.66
C ALA A 37 -10.78 -11.23 -15.15
N ALA A 38 -9.93 -10.36 -14.59
CA ALA A 38 -9.98 -9.97 -13.18
C ALA A 38 -11.29 -9.24 -12.82
N VAL A 39 -11.79 -8.37 -13.68
CA VAL A 39 -13.08 -7.70 -13.48
C VAL A 39 -14.24 -8.69 -13.52
N GLY A 40 -14.14 -9.73 -14.33
CA GLY A 40 -15.14 -10.82 -14.42
C GLY A 40 -15.14 -11.76 -13.21
N ASP A 41 -14.05 -11.83 -12.43
CA ASP A 41 -13.93 -12.73 -11.26
C ASP A 41 -14.26 -12.00 -9.96
N GLY A 42 -15.51 -11.59 -9.83
CA GLY A 42 -15.98 -10.87 -8.65
C GLY A 42 -15.88 -11.65 -7.34
N ALA A 43 -16.02 -12.98 -7.39
CA ALA A 43 -15.93 -13.84 -6.21
C ALA A 43 -14.51 -13.87 -5.63
N TYR A 44 -13.50 -14.09 -6.46
CA TYR A 44 -12.10 -14.05 -6.05
C TYR A 44 -11.72 -12.66 -5.49
N TYR A 45 -12.13 -11.60 -6.19
CA TYR A 45 -11.84 -10.23 -5.78
C TYR A 45 -12.45 -9.90 -4.41
N ALA A 46 -13.71 -10.30 -4.18
CA ALA A 46 -14.39 -10.07 -2.91
C ALA A 46 -13.71 -10.82 -1.76
N GLU A 47 -13.31 -12.07 -1.97
CA GLU A 47 -12.59 -12.85 -0.95
C GLU A 47 -11.21 -12.27 -0.66
N ALA A 48 -10.43 -11.94 -1.68
CA ALA A 48 -9.11 -11.33 -1.52
C ALA A 48 -9.21 -9.99 -0.76
N THR A 49 -10.17 -9.15 -1.12
CA THR A 49 -10.42 -7.87 -0.45
C THR A 49 -10.79 -8.08 1.02
N LYS A 50 -11.63 -9.06 1.34
CA LYS A 50 -12.01 -9.39 2.71
C LYS A 50 -10.79 -9.78 3.56
N LYS A 51 -9.89 -10.60 3.03
CA LYS A 51 -8.64 -11.00 3.69
C LYS A 51 -7.75 -9.77 3.98
N VAL A 52 -7.56 -8.90 2.98
CA VAL A 52 -6.77 -7.67 3.14
C VAL A 52 -7.39 -6.74 4.18
N VAL A 53 -8.70 -6.56 4.18
CA VAL A 53 -9.40 -5.70 5.16
C VAL A 53 -9.21 -6.24 6.58
N ALA A 54 -9.40 -7.55 6.79
CA ALA A 54 -9.24 -8.17 8.10
C ALA A 54 -7.79 -8.03 8.63
N GLU A 55 -6.79 -8.34 7.80
CA GLU A 55 -5.39 -8.22 8.19
C GLU A 55 -4.95 -6.77 8.37
N ARG A 56 -5.49 -5.84 7.60
CA ARG A 56 -5.24 -4.40 7.79
C ARG A 56 -5.70 -3.93 9.17
N SER A 57 -6.91 -4.30 9.59
CA SER A 57 -7.42 -3.95 10.92
C SER A 57 -6.56 -4.54 12.02
N ARG A 58 -6.25 -5.83 11.95
CA ARG A 58 -5.37 -6.50 12.92
C ARG A 58 -4.00 -5.84 13.02
N LEU A 59 -3.40 -5.51 11.89
CA LEU A 59 -2.08 -4.87 11.83
C LEU A 59 -2.13 -3.45 12.40
N GLN A 60 -3.19 -2.70 12.10
CA GLN A 60 -3.40 -1.35 12.63
C GLN A 60 -3.52 -1.37 14.16
N ASP A 61 -4.35 -2.26 14.71
CA ASP A 61 -4.55 -2.37 16.16
C ASP A 61 -3.23 -2.72 16.86
N ALA A 62 -2.49 -3.71 16.34
CA ALA A 62 -1.21 -4.12 16.91
C ALA A 62 -0.14 -3.00 16.84
N LEU A 63 -0.11 -2.21 15.78
CA LEU A 63 0.79 -1.06 15.68
C LEU A 63 0.41 0.05 16.68
N GLN A 64 -0.88 0.31 16.86
CA GLN A 64 -1.35 1.28 17.85
C GLN A 64 -1.01 0.86 19.28
N GLU A 65 -1.17 -0.43 19.62
CA GLU A 65 -0.73 -1.00 20.90
C GLU A 65 0.78 -0.84 21.15
N MET A 66 1.59 -0.85 20.09
CA MET A 66 3.03 -0.56 20.18
C MET A 66 3.35 0.95 20.22
N GLY A 67 2.34 1.82 20.29
CA GLY A 67 2.50 3.27 20.37
C GLY A 67 2.76 3.97 19.04
N PHE A 68 2.41 3.34 17.91
CA PHE A 68 2.41 4.03 16.62
C PHE A 68 1.16 4.89 16.45
N PHE A 69 1.33 6.04 15.88
CA PHE A 69 0.23 6.80 15.27
C PHE A 69 -0.03 6.23 13.88
N VAL A 70 -1.24 5.74 13.65
CA VAL A 70 -1.66 5.13 12.38
C VAL A 70 -2.96 5.79 11.94
N PRO A 71 -2.95 6.68 10.94
CA PRO A 71 -4.16 7.25 10.36
C PRO A 71 -5.08 6.17 9.79
N GLU A 72 -6.38 6.42 9.77
CA GLU A 72 -7.35 5.53 9.13
C GLU A 72 -6.95 5.24 7.68
N SER A 73 -6.96 3.98 7.31
CA SER A 73 -6.64 3.54 5.95
C SER A 73 -7.75 2.65 5.38
N ARG A 74 -8.09 2.90 4.12
CA ARG A 74 -8.96 2.04 3.31
C ARG A 74 -8.20 1.41 2.13
N ALA A 75 -6.88 1.57 2.11
CA ALA A 75 -5.98 1.01 1.12
C ALA A 75 -5.44 -0.37 1.56
N ASN A 76 -4.60 -0.96 0.73
CA ASN A 76 -3.85 -2.18 1.05
C ASN A 76 -2.51 -1.88 1.75
N PHE A 77 -2.41 -0.74 2.42
CA PHE A 77 -1.24 -0.35 3.21
C PHE A 77 -1.65 0.52 4.40
N LEU A 78 -0.79 0.57 5.39
CA LEU A 78 -0.86 1.49 6.51
C LEU A 78 0.27 2.50 6.45
N PHE A 79 0.01 3.70 6.95
CA PHE A 79 1.00 4.74 7.16
C PHE A 79 1.22 4.87 8.67
N ALA A 80 2.39 4.48 9.15
CA ALA A 80 2.65 4.35 10.59
C ALA A 80 3.85 5.18 11.01
N GLY A 81 3.68 6.01 12.02
CA GLY A 81 4.72 6.85 12.58
C GLY A 81 4.84 6.68 14.08
N ARG A 82 6.08 6.73 14.59
CA ARG A 82 6.36 6.75 16.03
C ARG A 82 7.43 7.80 16.29
N GLY A 83 6.99 8.99 16.71
CA GLY A 83 7.82 10.19 16.80
C GLY A 83 9.12 10.04 17.61
N ALA A 84 9.11 9.21 18.67
CA ALA A 84 10.30 8.96 19.48
C ALA A 84 11.43 8.21 18.75
N VAL A 85 11.12 7.42 17.69
CA VAL A 85 12.09 6.59 16.99
C VAL A 85 12.40 7.12 15.59
N GLY A 86 11.42 7.76 14.94
CA GLY A 86 11.52 8.27 13.57
C GLY A 86 11.44 7.20 12.49
N GLY A 87 10.85 7.57 11.34
CA GLY A 87 10.62 6.62 10.24
C GLY A 87 11.89 6.07 9.61
N LYS A 88 12.96 6.87 9.53
CA LYS A 88 14.25 6.43 9.00
C LYS A 88 14.84 5.27 9.81
N THR A 89 14.89 5.41 11.12
CA THR A 89 15.43 4.37 12.02
C THR A 89 14.62 3.08 11.93
N ILE A 90 13.29 3.18 11.90
CA ILE A 90 12.41 2.02 11.72
C ILE A 90 12.70 1.33 10.39
N TYR A 91 12.79 2.09 9.30
CA TYR A 91 13.09 1.57 7.97
C TYR A 91 14.44 0.84 7.93
N GLU A 92 15.51 1.47 8.45
CA GLU A 92 16.87 0.90 8.39
C GLU A 92 16.97 -0.38 9.23
N ARG A 93 16.42 -0.39 10.44
CA ARG A 93 16.44 -1.56 11.31
C ARG A 93 15.60 -2.71 10.75
N LEU A 94 14.38 -2.46 10.26
CA LEU A 94 13.57 -3.48 9.60
C LEU A 94 14.27 -4.06 8.38
N LYS A 95 14.91 -3.21 7.56
CA LYS A 95 15.68 -3.64 6.39
C LYS A 95 16.84 -4.55 6.78
N ALA A 96 17.56 -4.25 7.85
CA ALA A 96 18.64 -5.10 8.38
C ALA A 96 18.13 -6.48 8.83
N GLU A 97 16.88 -6.55 9.31
CA GLU A 97 16.19 -7.77 9.70
C GLU A 97 15.45 -8.48 8.53
N GLY A 98 15.67 -8.04 7.28
CA GLY A 98 15.08 -8.62 6.08
C GLY A 98 13.63 -8.23 5.80
N VAL A 99 13.07 -7.25 6.52
CA VAL A 99 11.70 -6.74 6.33
C VAL A 99 11.73 -5.41 5.60
N LEU A 100 11.08 -5.35 4.43
CA LEU A 100 11.07 -4.16 3.60
C LEU A 100 9.77 -3.37 3.77
N VAL A 101 9.90 -2.13 4.21
CA VAL A 101 8.83 -1.12 4.24
C VAL A 101 9.22 0.07 3.37
N ARG A 102 8.32 0.99 3.11
CA ARG A 102 8.64 2.19 2.33
C ARG A 102 8.86 3.39 3.24
N PHE A 103 9.94 4.11 3.00
CA PHE A 103 10.31 5.36 3.67
C PHE A 103 10.54 6.48 2.65
N TRP A 104 10.27 7.73 3.05
CA TRP A 104 10.60 8.93 2.28
C TRP A 104 11.26 9.97 3.19
N ASP A 105 12.47 10.37 2.83
CA ASP A 105 13.19 11.46 3.50
C ASP A 105 12.67 12.82 3.01
N LYS A 106 11.47 13.17 3.47
CA LYS A 106 10.83 14.46 3.20
C LYS A 106 10.25 15.02 4.49
N PRO A 107 10.28 16.35 4.71
CA PRO A 107 9.89 16.97 5.99
C PRO A 107 8.56 16.47 6.57
N VAL A 108 7.55 16.28 5.74
CA VAL A 108 6.19 15.86 6.18
C VAL A 108 6.08 14.34 6.38
N LEU A 109 6.98 13.54 5.78
CA LEU A 109 6.87 12.08 5.72
C LEU A 109 7.95 11.35 6.52
N ARG A 110 9.02 12.02 6.91
CA ARG A 110 10.21 11.41 7.52
C ARG A 110 9.98 10.68 8.84
N ASP A 111 8.88 10.98 9.53
CA ASP A 111 8.55 10.32 10.79
C ASP A 111 7.74 9.05 10.59
N PHE A 112 7.38 8.74 9.35
CA PHE A 112 6.49 7.65 8.98
C PHE A 112 7.17 6.62 8.08
N VAL A 113 6.65 5.40 8.14
CA VAL A 113 6.87 4.34 7.15
C VAL A 113 5.54 3.90 6.57
N ARG A 114 5.53 3.49 5.29
CA ARG A 114 4.37 2.84 4.68
C ARG A 114 4.58 1.33 4.71
N ILE A 115 3.65 0.65 5.33
CA ILE A 115 3.63 -0.80 5.50
C ILE A 115 2.54 -1.37 4.60
N THR A 116 2.91 -2.19 3.62
CA THR A 116 1.93 -2.92 2.80
C THR A 116 1.32 -4.03 3.65
N VAL A 117 0.01 -4.21 3.56
CA VAL A 117 -0.67 -5.31 4.23
C VAL A 117 -0.31 -6.60 3.50
N GLY A 118 0.46 -7.45 4.15
CA GLY A 118 0.85 -8.78 3.69
C GLY A 118 -0.12 -9.87 4.13
N THR A 119 0.31 -11.13 4.01
CA THR A 119 -0.38 -12.27 4.62
C THR A 119 -0.30 -12.19 6.14
N ARG A 120 -1.07 -13.04 6.81
CA ARG A 120 -1.04 -13.12 8.28
C ARG A 120 0.34 -13.44 8.83
N GLU A 121 1.04 -14.34 8.16
CA GLU A 121 2.40 -14.78 8.50
C GLU A 121 3.40 -13.63 8.34
N GLU A 122 3.38 -12.95 7.19
CA GLU A 122 4.25 -11.81 6.91
C GLU A 122 4.03 -10.67 7.89
N ASN A 123 2.77 -10.33 8.18
CA ASN A 123 2.43 -9.30 9.16
C ASN A 123 2.86 -9.70 10.58
N THR A 124 2.81 -10.98 10.94
CA THR A 124 3.28 -11.47 12.24
C THR A 124 4.80 -11.30 12.37
N VAL A 125 5.55 -11.70 11.36
CA VAL A 125 7.01 -11.49 11.31
C VAL A 125 7.36 -10.01 11.44
N LEU A 126 6.67 -9.13 10.70
CA LEU A 126 6.87 -7.69 10.81
C LEU A 126 6.65 -7.18 12.26
N LEU A 127 5.55 -7.61 12.91
CA LEU A 127 5.24 -7.18 14.27
C LEU A 127 6.27 -7.68 15.30
N GLU A 128 6.75 -8.91 15.16
CA GLU A 128 7.82 -9.46 16.00
C GLU A 128 9.12 -8.67 15.84
N LYS A 129 9.52 -8.38 14.61
CA LYS A 129 10.72 -7.57 14.34
C LYS A 129 10.59 -6.14 14.88
N LEU A 130 9.41 -5.52 14.74
CA LEU A 130 9.15 -4.21 15.31
C LEU A 130 9.27 -4.22 16.84
N LYS A 131 8.74 -5.23 17.54
CA LYS A 131 8.89 -5.35 19.00
C LYS A 131 10.36 -5.39 19.41
N ASN A 132 11.19 -6.17 18.72
CA ASN A 132 12.62 -6.28 19.00
C ASN A 132 13.38 -4.97 18.73
N ILE A 133 12.95 -4.21 17.72
CA ILE A 133 13.56 -2.91 17.38
C ILE A 133 13.20 -1.83 18.42
N LEU A 134 12.05 -1.95 19.06
CA LEU A 134 11.49 -0.93 19.95
C LEU A 134 11.79 -1.19 21.44
N SER A 135 12.23 -2.40 21.77
CA SER A 135 12.76 -2.75 23.10
C SER A 135 14.19 -2.23 23.27
#